data_8344382b69c5f82c27ec0b59799a9e90
#
_entry.id   8344382b69c5f82c27ec0b59799a9e90
#
_cell.length_a   1.000
_cell.length_b   1.000
_cell.length_c   1.000
_cell.angle_alpha   90.00
_cell.angle_beta   90.00
_cell.angle_gamma   90.00
#
_symmetry.space_group_name_H-M   'P 1'
#
loop_
_entity.id
_entity.type
_entity.pdbx_description
1 polymer ?
#
loop_
_entity_poly.entity_id
_entity_poly.type
_entity_poly.pdbx_seq_one_letter_code
_entity_poly.pdbx_strand_id
1 'polypeptide(L)'
;TLCDKDGKQIATATGAQGSIKVPNVNAWTAETPYLYKAYITLKNKQGASEVIPQRVGFRNVEIKNAQLLVNGKPILVKGANRHEIDPDGGYVVSVERMIQDIKIMKQLNINAVRTCHYPDDPRWYDLCDEYGLYLTAEANLESHGMGYEEKSLAKFPEYLKPHIERNEGNVKSFINHPSIIVWSLGNECGYGVNFETTYDWVKACDKTRPVQYERGGYDSKTDIHCPMYIDYDESEKYCKSDGTKPYIQCEYAHAMGNSEGGFKEYWDLIRKYPKYQGGYIWDFVDQGIRDKSPITGKEIFTYGGDYGRYPASDYNFNCNGIIAPDRRLNPHAYEIQYWQQNVWIKDFDSVNGAFNVYNENFFKNIDDLNLTATIYANGVKLTTVEIPETKGIAPQATKLIKSDALKYAIGEAESKHGKEEITVNFAFASDGSQPLVDKGQVMARQQFIINDYKFEKVPAAVAEEATAKNAKTQKTSNIEVEETNAYVKVSAERMTVTVGKH
;
A
#
# COMPACT_ATOMS: atom_id res chain seq x y z
N THR A 1 -28.26 13.25 20.34
CA THR A 1 -28.99 12.37 19.38
C THR A 1 -28.03 11.65 18.48
N LEU A 2 -28.16 10.33 18.36
CA LEU A 2 -27.40 9.51 17.42
C LEU A 2 -28.34 9.09 16.27
N CYS A 3 -27.90 9.29 15.03
CA CYS A 3 -28.59 8.88 13.81
C CYS A 3 -27.73 7.92 12.99
N ASP A 4 -28.39 7.08 12.17
CA ASP A 4 -27.69 6.29 11.14
C ASP A 4 -27.19 7.17 9.98
N LYS A 5 -26.57 6.55 8.97
CA LYS A 5 -26.05 7.27 7.79
C LYS A 5 -27.14 8.05 7.03
N ASP A 6 -28.38 7.54 7.05
CA ASP A 6 -29.55 8.09 6.31
C ASP A 6 -30.31 9.13 7.14
N GLY A 7 -29.86 9.44 8.36
CA GLY A 7 -30.43 10.45 9.24
C GLY A 7 -31.56 9.93 10.14
N LYS A 8 -31.85 8.64 10.14
CA LYS A 8 -32.84 8.06 11.04
C LYS A 8 -32.29 8.02 12.48
N GLN A 9 -33.04 8.56 13.41
CA GLN A 9 -32.67 8.56 14.82
C GLN A 9 -32.62 7.13 15.38
N ILE A 10 -31.49 6.77 15.97
CA ILE A 10 -31.25 5.47 16.60
C ILE A 10 -31.42 5.55 18.09
N ALA A 11 -30.87 6.60 18.73
CA ALA A 11 -30.91 6.76 20.15
C ALA A 11 -30.69 8.22 20.56
N THR A 12 -31.05 8.54 21.83
CA THR A 12 -30.79 9.84 22.41
C THR A 12 -30.39 9.68 23.88
N ALA A 13 -29.59 10.62 24.39
CA ALA A 13 -29.29 10.76 25.79
C ALA A 13 -29.33 12.25 26.18
N THR A 14 -29.54 12.54 27.44
CA THR A 14 -29.57 13.90 27.98
C THR A 14 -28.63 14.00 29.19
N GLY A 15 -27.90 15.09 29.30
CA GLY A 15 -26.93 15.35 30.36
C GLY A 15 -25.52 15.62 29.83
N ALA A 16 -24.64 16.09 30.69
CA ALA A 16 -23.25 16.40 30.39
C ALA A 16 -22.40 15.10 30.18
N GLN A 17 -22.86 14.01 30.78
CA GLN A 17 -22.27 12.67 30.62
C GLN A 17 -23.41 11.65 30.44
N GLY A 18 -23.14 10.62 29.65
CA GLY A 18 -24.12 9.58 29.40
C GLY A 18 -23.54 8.46 28.56
N SER A 19 -24.24 7.33 28.48
CA SER A 19 -23.96 6.22 27.60
C SER A 19 -25.22 5.87 26.80
N ILE A 20 -25.01 5.49 25.56
CA ILE A 20 -26.08 5.02 24.66
C ILE A 20 -25.73 3.61 24.24
N LYS A 21 -26.66 2.68 24.47
CA LYS A 21 -26.53 1.30 23.91
C LYS A 21 -27.13 1.28 22.53
N VAL A 22 -26.32 0.89 21.53
CA VAL A 22 -26.72 0.74 20.14
C VAL A 22 -26.76 -0.74 19.81
N PRO A 23 -27.92 -1.38 19.70
CA PRO A 23 -28.00 -2.79 19.31
C PRO A 23 -27.75 -2.94 17.79
N ASN A 24 -27.20 -4.09 17.39
CA ASN A 24 -26.99 -4.45 15.98
C ASN A 24 -26.24 -3.36 15.19
N VAL A 25 -25.14 -2.88 15.77
CA VAL A 25 -24.35 -1.80 15.16
C VAL A 25 -23.70 -2.26 13.86
N ASN A 26 -23.74 -1.44 12.81
CA ASN A 26 -22.91 -1.59 11.64
C ASN A 26 -21.49 -1.13 12.00
N ALA A 27 -20.58 -2.08 12.15
CA ALA A 27 -19.23 -1.79 12.57
C ALA A 27 -18.43 -1.14 11.42
N TRP A 28 -17.57 -0.18 11.78
CA TRP A 28 -16.67 0.46 10.85
C TRP A 28 -15.42 -0.42 10.60
N THR A 29 -15.03 -0.57 9.33
CA THR A 29 -13.75 -1.13 8.91
C THR A 29 -13.25 -0.38 7.68
N ALA A 30 -11.97 -0.51 7.30
CA ALA A 30 -11.48 0.07 6.04
C ALA A 30 -12.14 -0.55 4.80
N GLU A 31 -12.63 -1.80 4.88
CA GLU A 31 -13.36 -2.47 3.80
C GLU A 31 -14.84 -2.04 3.73
N THR A 32 -15.43 -1.71 4.88
CA THR A 32 -16.85 -1.35 5.03
C THR A 32 -16.99 -0.14 5.98
N PRO A 33 -16.63 1.08 5.52
CA PRO A 33 -16.60 2.26 6.37
C PRO A 33 -18.01 2.79 6.62
N TYR A 34 -18.63 2.38 7.72
CA TYR A 34 -19.96 2.84 8.10
C TYR A 34 -19.88 3.89 9.21
N LEU A 35 -20.44 5.07 8.95
CA LEU A 35 -20.45 6.18 9.89
C LEU A 35 -21.88 6.53 10.32
N TYR A 36 -22.08 6.62 11.63
CA TYR A 36 -23.24 7.24 12.26
C TYR A 36 -23.00 8.75 12.42
N LYS A 37 -24.06 9.51 12.66
CA LYS A 37 -24.04 10.96 12.91
C LYS A 37 -24.54 11.23 14.33
N ALA A 38 -23.69 11.74 15.19
CA ALA A 38 -24.08 12.24 16.49
C ALA A 38 -24.28 13.77 16.43
N TYR A 39 -25.40 14.23 16.93
CA TYR A 39 -25.71 15.66 17.08
C TYR A 39 -25.73 16.00 18.57
N ILE A 40 -24.74 16.75 19.03
CA ILE A 40 -24.59 17.21 20.41
C ILE A 40 -25.24 18.57 20.47
N THR A 41 -26.36 18.67 21.18
CA THR A 41 -27.12 19.94 21.32
C THR A 41 -26.86 20.54 22.67
N LEU A 42 -26.27 21.73 22.70
CA LEU A 42 -26.12 22.57 23.88
C LEU A 42 -27.28 23.56 23.92
N LYS A 43 -27.90 23.71 25.11
CA LYS A 43 -28.97 24.70 25.34
C LYS A 43 -28.61 25.53 26.51
N ASN A 44 -28.72 26.83 26.37
CA ASN A 44 -28.59 27.78 27.53
C ASN A 44 -29.95 28.00 28.19
N LYS A 45 -29.92 28.70 29.34
CA LYS A 45 -31.14 29.01 30.10
C LYS A 45 -32.10 29.93 29.36
N GLN A 46 -31.64 30.68 28.37
CA GLN A 46 -32.44 31.62 27.56
C GLN A 46 -33.05 30.96 26.32
N GLY A 47 -32.85 29.65 26.13
CA GLY A 47 -33.40 28.90 25.00
C GLY A 47 -32.55 28.91 23.73
N ALA A 48 -31.43 29.65 23.69
CA ALA A 48 -30.50 29.55 22.58
C ALA A 48 -29.85 28.16 22.54
N SER A 49 -29.67 27.59 21.36
CA SER A 49 -29.08 26.27 21.19
C SER A 49 -27.99 26.29 20.13
N GLU A 50 -26.97 25.49 20.35
CA GLU A 50 -25.91 25.17 19.42
C GLU A 50 -25.94 23.67 19.14
N VAL A 51 -25.71 23.25 17.89
CA VAL A 51 -25.65 21.83 17.50
C VAL A 51 -24.28 21.54 16.90
N ILE A 52 -23.55 20.63 17.55
CA ILE A 52 -22.25 20.18 17.11
C ILE A 52 -22.42 18.80 16.48
N PRO A 53 -22.22 18.66 15.15
CA PRO A 53 -22.24 17.38 14.47
C PRO A 53 -20.93 16.64 14.69
N GLN A 54 -20.99 15.33 14.94
CA GLN A 54 -19.82 14.44 15.04
C GLN A 54 -20.09 13.17 14.27
N ARG A 55 -19.15 12.73 13.43
CA ARG A 55 -19.18 11.40 12.81
C ARG A 55 -18.73 10.35 13.82
N VAL A 56 -19.37 9.19 13.81
CA VAL A 56 -19.08 8.12 14.78
C VAL A 56 -19.00 6.80 14.04
N GLY A 57 -17.83 6.18 14.07
CA GLY A 57 -17.63 4.79 13.59
C GLY A 57 -17.41 3.86 14.79
N PHE A 58 -18.22 2.82 14.89
CA PHE A 58 -18.06 1.82 15.95
C PHE A 58 -17.12 0.74 15.52
N ARG A 59 -16.04 0.55 16.24
CA ARG A 59 -15.09 -0.55 16.02
C ARG A 59 -14.40 -0.92 17.32
N ASN A 60 -13.85 -2.12 17.37
CA ASN A 60 -12.93 -2.57 18.41
C ASN A 60 -11.54 -2.77 17.80
N VAL A 61 -10.49 -2.39 18.53
CA VAL A 61 -9.10 -2.66 18.17
C VAL A 61 -8.44 -3.35 19.35
N GLU A 62 -7.80 -4.48 19.10
CA GLU A 62 -7.14 -5.26 20.14
C GLU A 62 -5.91 -5.99 19.60
N ILE A 63 -4.99 -6.34 20.50
CA ILE A 63 -3.88 -7.26 20.19
C ILE A 63 -4.17 -8.57 20.89
N LYS A 64 -4.17 -9.66 20.12
CA LYS A 64 -4.39 -11.01 20.62
C LYS A 64 -3.58 -12.01 19.80
N ASN A 65 -2.93 -12.97 20.48
CA ASN A 65 -2.11 -13.99 19.83
C ASN A 65 -1.05 -13.41 18.88
N ALA A 66 -0.37 -12.35 19.31
CA ALA A 66 0.60 -11.61 18.52
C ALA A 66 0.04 -11.08 17.18
N GLN A 67 -1.22 -10.72 17.14
CA GLN A 67 -1.88 -10.12 15.98
C GLN A 67 -2.68 -8.88 16.38
N LEU A 68 -2.66 -7.86 15.54
CA LEU A 68 -3.53 -6.70 15.59
C LEU A 68 -4.88 -7.06 14.96
N LEU A 69 -5.94 -6.92 15.72
CA LEU A 69 -7.30 -7.25 15.29
C LEU A 69 -8.15 -5.99 15.24
N VAL A 70 -8.98 -5.90 14.21
CA VAL A 70 -10.09 -4.95 14.11
C VAL A 70 -11.38 -5.78 14.13
N ASN A 71 -12.31 -5.42 15.01
CA ASN A 71 -13.59 -6.14 15.19
C ASN A 71 -13.41 -7.67 15.30
N GLY A 72 -12.35 -8.09 16.01
CA GLY A 72 -12.03 -9.50 16.27
C GLY A 72 -11.44 -10.26 15.07
N LYS A 73 -11.08 -9.59 13.97
CA LYS A 73 -10.41 -10.19 12.80
C LYS A 73 -8.98 -9.67 12.68
N PRO A 74 -7.98 -10.54 12.45
CA PRO A 74 -6.63 -10.09 12.14
C PRO A 74 -6.62 -9.42 10.78
N ILE A 75 -6.10 -8.19 10.70
CA ILE A 75 -6.01 -7.46 9.43
C ILE A 75 -4.61 -7.59 8.82
N LEU A 76 -4.51 -7.43 7.50
CA LEU A 76 -3.25 -7.18 6.83
C LEU A 76 -3.09 -5.68 6.60
N VAL A 77 -1.95 -5.13 7.00
CA VAL A 77 -1.58 -3.74 6.78
C VAL A 77 -0.91 -3.62 5.42
N LYS A 78 -1.69 -3.22 4.43
CA LYS A 78 -1.26 -2.90 3.07
C LYS A 78 -1.01 -1.39 3.04
N GLY A 79 0.07 -0.96 3.69
CA GLY A 79 0.27 0.42 4.08
C GLY A 79 1.28 1.19 3.24
N ALA A 80 1.15 2.53 3.30
CA ALA A 80 2.17 3.46 2.84
C ALA A 80 2.35 4.59 3.86
N ASN A 81 3.58 5.07 3.97
CA ASN A 81 3.89 6.30 4.68
C ASN A 81 3.46 7.49 3.81
N ARG A 82 2.83 8.50 4.38
CA ARG A 82 2.39 9.68 3.64
C ARG A 82 2.91 10.95 4.28
N HIS A 83 3.83 11.62 3.57
CA HIS A 83 4.08 13.04 3.78
C HIS A 83 2.95 13.87 3.18
N GLU A 84 2.52 14.91 3.90
CA GLU A 84 1.48 15.83 3.44
C GLU A 84 2.10 16.90 2.56
N ILE A 85 2.17 16.65 1.24
CA ILE A 85 2.82 17.53 0.29
C ILE A 85 2.10 17.60 -1.06
N ASP A 86 2.09 18.78 -1.65
CA ASP A 86 1.58 19.07 -2.99
C ASP A 86 2.68 19.75 -3.81
N PRO A 87 2.88 19.40 -5.09
CA PRO A 87 3.93 19.98 -5.90
C PRO A 87 3.76 21.49 -6.15
N ASP A 88 2.54 22.00 -6.04
CA ASP A 88 2.21 23.41 -6.29
C ASP A 88 1.98 24.20 -4.98
N GLY A 89 1.49 23.52 -3.94
CA GLY A 89 1.13 24.10 -2.64
C GLY A 89 2.15 23.87 -1.52
N GLY A 90 3.16 23.02 -1.74
CA GLY A 90 4.07 22.60 -0.66
C GLY A 90 3.31 21.83 0.41
N TYR A 91 3.42 22.25 1.68
CA TYR A 91 2.71 21.62 2.81
C TYR A 91 1.23 22.04 2.93
N VAL A 92 0.68 22.75 1.95
CA VAL A 92 -0.76 23.09 1.91
C VAL A 92 -1.43 22.22 0.84
N VAL A 93 -2.12 21.17 1.32
CA VAL A 93 -2.78 20.20 0.46
C VAL A 93 -4.28 20.45 0.43
N SER A 94 -4.88 20.54 -0.75
CA SER A 94 -6.33 20.73 -0.88
C SER A 94 -7.10 19.45 -0.58
N VAL A 95 -8.39 19.57 -0.25
CA VAL A 95 -9.28 18.43 -0.05
C VAL A 95 -9.37 17.55 -1.32
N GLU A 96 -9.42 18.18 -2.48
CA GLU A 96 -9.48 17.48 -3.77
C GLU A 96 -8.21 16.64 -3.99
N ARG A 97 -7.04 17.17 -3.60
CA ARG A 97 -5.78 16.43 -3.66
C ARG A 97 -5.76 15.26 -2.67
N MET A 98 -6.23 15.46 -1.45
CA MET A 98 -6.37 14.38 -0.46
C MET A 98 -7.28 13.26 -0.99
N ILE A 99 -8.42 13.63 -1.59
CA ILE A 99 -9.35 12.66 -2.21
C ILE A 99 -8.67 11.92 -3.39
N GLN A 100 -7.89 12.62 -4.20
CA GLN A 100 -7.11 12.00 -5.28
C GLN A 100 -6.09 11.00 -4.72
N ASP A 101 -5.38 11.35 -3.63
CA ASP A 101 -4.44 10.45 -2.96
C ASP A 101 -5.14 9.18 -2.46
N ILE A 102 -6.30 9.32 -1.79
CA ILE A 102 -7.11 8.17 -1.34
C ILE A 102 -7.60 7.33 -2.52
N LYS A 103 -8.05 7.96 -3.61
CA LYS A 103 -8.46 7.25 -4.83
C LYS A 103 -7.33 6.38 -5.37
N ILE A 104 -6.13 6.91 -5.48
CA ILE A 104 -4.94 6.18 -5.95
C ILE A 104 -4.59 5.05 -4.97
N MET A 105 -4.60 5.31 -3.67
CA MET A 105 -4.36 4.28 -2.66
C MET A 105 -5.32 3.11 -2.82
N LYS A 106 -6.63 3.37 -2.98
CA LYS A 106 -7.62 2.31 -3.23
C LYS A 106 -7.35 1.54 -4.52
N GLN A 107 -7.00 2.23 -5.60
CA GLN A 107 -6.65 1.60 -6.89
C GLN A 107 -5.41 0.71 -6.79
N LEU A 108 -4.49 1.03 -5.89
CA LEU A 108 -3.27 0.26 -5.60
C LEU A 108 -3.45 -0.79 -4.49
N ASN A 109 -4.68 -1.03 -4.01
CA ASN A 109 -4.98 -1.93 -2.90
C ASN A 109 -4.34 -1.54 -1.56
N ILE A 110 -3.91 -0.28 -1.40
CA ILE A 110 -3.43 0.27 -0.13
C ILE A 110 -4.64 0.50 0.78
N ASN A 111 -4.59 -0.03 2.00
CA ASN A 111 -5.67 0.07 2.98
C ASN A 111 -5.29 0.79 4.27
N ALA A 112 -4.02 1.20 4.40
CA ALA A 112 -3.50 1.82 5.61
C ALA A 112 -2.51 2.94 5.30
N VAL A 113 -2.46 3.95 6.17
CA VAL A 113 -1.52 5.07 6.08
C VAL A 113 -0.89 5.32 7.45
N ARG A 114 0.43 5.53 7.48
CA ARG A 114 1.11 6.17 8.60
C ARG A 114 1.34 7.63 8.25
N THR A 115 0.84 8.52 9.10
CA THR A 115 1.05 9.97 8.95
C THR A 115 2.48 10.31 9.37
N CYS A 116 3.39 10.31 8.43
CA CYS A 116 4.81 10.49 8.70
C CYS A 116 5.24 11.95 8.51
N HIS A 117 5.95 12.56 9.42
CA HIS A 117 6.20 12.17 10.82
C HIS A 117 5.56 13.23 11.70
N TYR A 118 4.28 13.48 11.49
CA TYR A 118 3.49 14.54 12.10
C TYR A 118 1.99 14.31 11.87
N PRO A 119 1.10 14.92 12.66
CA PRO A 119 -0.32 14.95 12.34
C PRO A 119 -0.59 15.68 11.01
N ASP A 120 -1.36 15.05 10.12
CA ASP A 120 -1.84 15.64 8.88
C ASP A 120 -2.95 16.68 9.13
N ASP A 121 -3.40 17.36 8.09
CA ASP A 121 -4.57 18.24 8.13
C ASP A 121 -5.79 17.48 8.74
N PRO A 122 -6.56 18.07 9.65
CA PRO A 122 -7.70 17.39 10.28
C PRO A 122 -8.70 16.78 9.30
N ARG A 123 -8.86 17.38 8.11
CA ARG A 123 -9.73 16.88 7.05
C ARG A 123 -9.28 15.53 6.48
N TRP A 124 -7.97 15.23 6.55
CA TRP A 124 -7.43 13.93 6.14
C TRP A 124 -8.05 12.78 6.96
N TYR A 125 -8.17 12.96 8.26
CA TYR A 125 -8.76 11.97 9.18
C TYR A 125 -10.25 11.77 8.87
N ASP A 126 -10.99 12.86 8.62
CA ASP A 126 -12.39 12.79 8.18
C ASP A 126 -12.56 11.99 6.89
N LEU A 127 -11.67 12.21 5.92
CA LEU A 127 -11.69 11.49 4.64
C LEU A 127 -11.31 10.00 4.80
N CYS A 128 -10.35 9.68 5.66
CA CYS A 128 -10.00 8.30 5.99
C CYS A 128 -11.15 7.57 6.69
N ASP A 129 -11.88 8.24 7.57
CA ASP A 129 -13.10 7.71 8.19
C ASP A 129 -14.19 7.41 7.15
N GLU A 130 -14.39 8.31 6.19
CA GLU A 130 -15.43 8.24 5.17
C GLU A 130 -15.12 7.19 4.11
N TYR A 131 -13.90 7.19 3.60
CA TYR A 131 -13.52 6.33 2.48
C TYR A 131 -12.89 5.00 2.90
N GLY A 132 -12.60 4.82 4.18
CA GLY A 132 -12.09 3.57 4.73
C GLY A 132 -10.60 3.34 4.46
N LEU A 133 -9.75 4.01 5.24
CA LEU A 133 -8.33 3.71 5.40
C LEU A 133 -8.01 3.56 6.89
N TYR A 134 -7.21 2.57 7.26
CA TYR A 134 -6.65 2.47 8.60
C TYR A 134 -5.54 3.49 8.77
N LEU A 135 -5.46 4.13 9.94
CA LEU A 135 -4.42 5.09 10.25
C LEU A 135 -3.56 4.63 11.43
N THR A 136 -2.25 4.74 11.25
CA THR A 136 -1.28 4.89 12.33
C THR A 136 -0.98 6.38 12.43
N ALA A 137 -1.58 7.04 13.42
CA ALA A 137 -1.47 8.48 13.60
C ALA A 137 -0.23 8.81 14.44
N GLU A 138 0.73 9.54 13.85
CA GLU A 138 2.02 9.81 14.45
C GLU A 138 2.13 11.24 14.97
N ALA A 139 2.72 11.36 16.16
CA ALA A 139 3.05 12.64 16.76
C ALA A 139 4.29 13.26 16.09
N ASN A 140 4.36 14.58 16.01
CA ASN A 140 5.46 15.29 15.39
C ASN A 140 6.73 15.33 16.25
N LEU A 141 7.27 14.14 16.52
CA LEU A 141 8.56 13.94 17.17
C LEU A 141 9.53 13.28 16.18
N GLU A 142 10.57 14.03 15.83
CA GLU A 142 11.70 13.59 15.01
C GLU A 142 12.96 14.26 15.56
N SER A 143 13.96 13.48 15.91
CA SER A 143 15.24 14.03 16.35
C SER A 143 16.45 13.22 15.85
N HIS A 144 16.31 12.63 14.65
CA HIS A 144 17.31 11.79 13.98
C HIS A 144 18.70 12.45 13.94
N GLY A 145 18.77 13.76 13.66
CA GLY A 145 20.03 14.50 13.62
C GLY A 145 20.82 14.53 14.92
N MET A 146 20.19 14.16 16.06
CA MET A 146 20.86 14.02 17.36
C MET A 146 21.42 12.60 17.60
N GLY A 147 21.16 11.67 16.67
CA GLY A 147 21.51 10.25 16.79
C GLY A 147 20.63 9.51 17.80
N TYR A 148 20.90 8.22 17.95
CA TYR A 148 20.04 7.31 18.71
C TYR A 148 20.61 6.96 20.10
N GLU A 149 21.89 7.28 20.32
CA GLU A 149 22.61 6.86 21.52
C GLU A 149 22.65 7.95 22.60
N GLU A 150 23.83 8.28 23.11
CA GLU A 150 23.98 9.17 24.29
C GLU A 150 23.43 10.59 24.08
N LYS A 151 23.41 11.09 22.84
CA LYS A 151 22.93 12.42 22.49
C LYS A 151 21.42 12.47 22.18
N SER A 152 20.76 11.30 22.19
CA SER A 152 19.32 11.22 21.89
C SER A 152 18.52 12.03 22.90
N LEU A 153 17.65 12.91 22.41
CA LEU A 153 16.74 13.73 23.23
C LEU A 153 15.75 12.90 24.03
N ALA A 154 15.53 11.63 23.63
CA ALA A 154 14.70 10.68 24.37
C ALA A 154 15.21 10.36 25.79
N LYS A 155 16.52 10.59 26.05
CA LYS A 155 17.19 10.24 27.30
C LYS A 155 17.28 11.41 28.29
N PHE A 156 17.04 12.65 27.84
CA PHE A 156 17.18 13.84 28.65
C PHE A 156 15.84 14.29 29.24
N PRO A 157 15.65 14.24 30.58
CA PRO A 157 14.36 14.57 31.22
C PRO A 157 13.83 15.98 30.92
N GLU A 158 14.67 16.95 30.61
CA GLU A 158 14.29 18.31 30.20
C GLU A 158 13.49 18.33 28.88
N TYR A 159 13.58 17.31 28.05
CA TYR A 159 12.79 17.13 26.82
C TYR A 159 11.51 16.30 27.03
N LEU A 160 11.21 15.83 28.25
CA LEU A 160 10.00 15.07 28.54
C LEU A 160 8.73 15.86 28.20
N LYS A 161 8.70 17.14 28.57
CA LYS A 161 7.53 17.99 28.34
C LYS A 161 7.18 18.08 26.85
N PRO A 162 8.10 18.41 25.92
CA PRO A 162 7.83 18.36 24.49
C PRO A 162 7.34 17.01 23.98
N HIS A 163 7.88 15.88 24.47
CA HIS A 163 7.43 14.55 24.07
C HIS A 163 5.96 14.32 24.44
N ILE A 164 5.55 14.66 25.65
CA ILE A 164 4.18 14.55 26.11
C ILE A 164 3.25 15.50 25.34
N GLU A 165 3.58 16.79 25.24
CA GLU A 165 2.70 17.80 24.62
C GLU A 165 2.41 17.52 23.15
N ARG A 166 3.39 17.01 22.37
CA ARG A 166 3.18 16.64 20.97
C ARG A 166 2.28 15.42 20.83
N ASN A 167 2.45 14.41 21.67
CA ASN A 167 1.57 13.26 21.74
C ASN A 167 0.17 13.63 22.26
N GLU A 168 0.08 14.51 23.26
CA GLU A 168 -1.19 15.04 23.75
C GLU A 168 -1.96 15.75 22.66
N GLY A 169 -1.29 16.62 21.89
CA GLY A 169 -1.88 17.30 20.74
C GLY A 169 -2.45 16.32 19.72
N ASN A 170 -1.67 15.30 19.35
CA ASN A 170 -2.10 14.26 18.42
C ASN A 170 -3.32 13.48 18.95
N VAL A 171 -3.20 12.89 20.14
CA VAL A 171 -4.25 12.03 20.70
C VAL A 171 -5.53 12.81 20.97
N LYS A 172 -5.46 13.96 21.63
CA LYS A 172 -6.66 14.73 22.01
C LYS A 172 -7.39 15.32 20.81
N SER A 173 -6.67 15.70 19.75
CA SER A 173 -7.30 16.24 18.54
C SER A 173 -8.04 15.17 17.75
N PHE A 174 -7.52 13.93 17.71
CA PHE A 174 -7.98 12.92 16.77
C PHE A 174 -8.60 11.67 17.42
N ILE A 175 -8.79 11.62 18.72
CA ILE A 175 -9.28 10.45 19.45
C ILE A 175 -10.63 9.92 18.95
N ASN A 176 -11.47 10.78 18.35
CA ASN A 176 -12.80 10.41 17.88
C ASN A 176 -12.83 9.77 16.48
N HIS A 177 -11.69 9.70 15.77
CA HIS A 177 -11.63 9.12 14.42
C HIS A 177 -11.55 7.59 14.48
N PRO A 178 -12.52 6.86 13.89
CA PRO A 178 -12.51 5.40 13.86
C PRO A 178 -11.40 4.84 12.97
N SER A 179 -10.93 5.57 11.96
CA SER A 179 -9.82 5.20 11.09
C SER A 179 -8.52 5.00 11.84
N ILE A 180 -8.27 5.78 12.91
CA ILE A 180 -7.07 5.61 13.73
C ILE A 180 -7.18 4.31 14.52
N ILE A 181 -6.31 3.36 14.21
CA ILE A 181 -6.24 2.07 14.89
C ILE A 181 -4.96 1.91 15.72
N VAL A 182 -3.94 2.76 15.51
CA VAL A 182 -2.67 2.77 16.25
C VAL A 182 -2.25 4.22 16.50
N TRP A 183 -1.73 4.51 17.69
CA TRP A 183 -1.00 5.73 17.99
C TRP A 183 0.50 5.48 17.84
N SER A 184 1.22 6.36 17.14
CA SER A 184 2.68 6.32 17.00
C SER A 184 3.30 7.52 17.73
N LEU A 185 4.26 7.23 18.61
CA LEU A 185 4.81 8.25 19.53
C LEU A 185 5.77 9.22 18.85
N GLY A 186 6.27 8.87 17.67
CA GLY A 186 7.24 9.66 16.92
C GLY A 186 8.14 8.80 16.05
N ASN A 187 9.14 9.41 15.44
CA ASN A 187 10.06 8.79 14.49
C ASN A 187 11.52 9.07 14.86
N GLU A 188 12.36 8.06 14.75
CA GLU A 188 13.83 8.11 14.74
C GLU A 188 14.47 9.03 15.80
N CYS A 189 13.96 9.00 17.02
CA CYS A 189 14.49 9.80 18.13
C CYS A 189 15.42 9.05 19.08
N GLY A 190 15.75 7.77 18.81
CA GLY A 190 16.36 6.89 19.80
C GLY A 190 15.35 6.44 20.87
N TYR A 191 15.81 5.72 21.89
CA TYR A 191 14.97 5.20 22.96
C TYR A 191 15.42 5.68 24.34
N GLY A 192 14.46 6.01 25.20
CA GLY A 192 14.77 6.47 26.56
C GLY A 192 13.51 6.78 27.39
N VAL A 193 13.75 7.24 28.60
CA VAL A 193 12.72 7.51 29.63
C VAL A 193 11.60 8.41 29.15
N ASN A 194 11.85 9.32 28.23
CA ASN A 194 10.83 10.21 27.69
C ASN A 194 9.79 9.46 26.87
N PHE A 195 10.20 8.49 26.05
CA PHE A 195 9.26 7.64 25.31
C PHE A 195 8.53 6.66 26.22
N GLU A 196 9.20 6.10 27.23
CA GLU A 196 8.54 5.23 28.21
C GLU A 196 7.43 5.96 28.97
N THR A 197 7.71 7.19 29.42
CA THR A 197 6.73 8.02 30.12
C THR A 197 5.61 8.47 29.20
N THR A 198 5.92 8.81 27.95
CA THR A 198 4.93 9.20 26.95
C THR A 198 4.01 8.03 26.58
N TYR A 199 4.57 6.83 26.44
CA TYR A 199 3.78 5.60 26.24
C TYR A 199 2.74 5.43 27.36
N ASP A 200 3.19 5.50 28.62
CA ASP A 200 2.30 5.37 29.79
C ASP A 200 1.20 6.43 29.77
N TRP A 201 1.54 7.67 29.41
CA TRP A 201 0.60 8.75 29.30
C TRP A 201 -0.46 8.50 28.22
N VAL A 202 -0.05 8.08 27.00
CA VAL A 202 -0.98 7.78 25.91
C VAL A 202 -1.89 6.61 26.28
N LYS A 203 -1.34 5.53 26.89
CA LYS A 203 -2.13 4.38 27.35
C LYS A 203 -3.12 4.75 28.46
N ALA A 204 -2.81 5.74 29.30
CA ALA A 204 -3.73 6.26 30.30
C ALA A 204 -4.85 7.12 29.68
N CYS A 205 -4.53 7.86 28.61
CA CYS A 205 -5.47 8.72 27.89
C CYS A 205 -6.42 7.92 27.00
N ASP A 206 -5.90 6.97 26.23
CA ASP A 206 -6.68 6.10 25.34
C ASP A 206 -6.36 4.62 25.57
N LYS A 207 -7.29 3.91 26.17
CA LYS A 207 -7.21 2.46 26.43
C LYS A 207 -7.75 1.59 25.29
N THR A 208 -8.23 2.21 24.22
CA THR A 208 -8.95 1.52 23.14
C THR A 208 -8.08 1.22 21.94
N ARG A 209 -6.85 1.75 21.90
CA ARG A 209 -5.90 1.58 20.80
C ARG A 209 -4.53 1.15 21.30
N PRO A 210 -3.79 0.33 20.54
CA PRO A 210 -2.38 0.09 20.76
C PRO A 210 -1.55 1.33 20.46
N VAL A 211 -0.37 1.36 21.08
CA VAL A 211 0.64 2.41 20.92
C VAL A 211 1.91 1.77 20.37
N GLN A 212 2.49 2.36 19.33
CA GLN A 212 3.77 1.91 18.77
C GLN A 212 4.85 2.98 18.86
N TYR A 213 6.09 2.51 18.92
CA TYR A 213 7.28 3.31 18.69
C TYR A 213 8.40 2.42 18.14
N GLU A 214 9.02 2.82 17.02
CA GLU A 214 9.91 1.94 16.24
C GLU A 214 11.21 1.57 16.99
N ARG A 215 11.79 2.51 17.76
CA ARG A 215 12.98 2.24 18.59
C ARG A 215 12.66 1.52 19.90
N GLY A 216 11.39 1.24 20.16
CA GLY A 216 10.98 0.47 21.32
C GLY A 216 11.39 -1.00 21.27
N GLY A 217 11.70 -1.55 20.10
CA GLY A 217 12.05 -2.96 19.97
C GLY A 217 10.92 -3.91 20.41
N TYR A 218 11.27 -5.15 20.80
CA TYR A 218 10.27 -6.12 21.26
C TYR A 218 10.19 -6.31 22.77
N ASP A 219 11.12 -5.77 23.54
CA ASP A 219 11.15 -5.92 25.02
C ASP A 219 10.77 -4.66 25.80
N SER A 220 10.38 -3.58 25.11
CA SER A 220 10.14 -2.29 25.71
C SER A 220 8.68 -1.79 25.52
N LYS A 221 8.41 -0.55 25.93
CA LYS A 221 7.09 0.08 25.87
C LYS A 221 6.67 0.44 24.45
N THR A 222 6.26 -0.57 23.70
CA THR A 222 5.54 -0.52 22.44
C THR A 222 4.64 -1.73 22.36
N ASP A 223 3.41 -1.59 21.90
CA ASP A 223 2.47 -2.71 21.77
C ASP A 223 2.73 -3.52 20.49
N ILE A 224 3.37 -2.93 19.50
CA ILE A 224 3.66 -3.52 18.19
C ILE A 224 5.17 -3.53 17.99
N HIS A 225 5.72 -4.64 17.50
CA HIS A 225 7.08 -4.67 16.98
C HIS A 225 7.04 -4.07 15.57
N CYS A 226 7.54 -2.84 15.43
CA CYS A 226 7.43 -2.03 14.22
C CYS A 226 8.78 -1.47 13.75
N PRO A 227 9.77 -2.33 13.45
CA PRO A 227 11.07 -1.87 12.99
C PRO A 227 11.01 -1.29 11.57
N MET A 228 12.14 -0.72 11.11
CA MET A 228 12.32 -0.19 9.77
C MET A 228 13.27 -1.07 8.96
N TYR A 229 12.95 -1.30 7.69
CA TYR A 229 13.84 -1.87 6.66
C TYR A 229 14.49 -3.19 7.05
N ILE A 230 13.80 -4.01 7.81
CA ILE A 230 14.29 -5.34 8.18
C ILE A 230 14.18 -6.27 6.97
N ASP A 231 15.26 -7.00 6.70
CA ASP A 231 15.31 -7.96 5.61
C ASP A 231 14.44 -9.21 5.84
N TYR A 232 14.39 -10.08 4.84
CA TYR A 232 13.53 -11.26 4.86
C TYR A 232 13.93 -12.27 5.94
N ASP A 233 15.23 -12.48 6.14
CA ASP A 233 15.75 -13.51 7.05
C ASP A 233 15.52 -13.11 8.51
N GLU A 234 15.82 -11.87 8.88
CA GLU A 234 15.54 -11.34 10.21
C GLU A 234 14.04 -11.21 10.47
N SER A 235 13.25 -10.83 9.44
CA SER A 235 11.78 -10.83 9.53
C SER A 235 11.24 -12.23 9.80
N GLU A 236 11.71 -13.24 9.06
CA GLU A 236 11.30 -14.63 9.28
C GLU A 236 11.76 -15.15 10.66
N LYS A 237 12.96 -14.77 11.11
CA LYS A 237 13.48 -15.12 12.44
C LYS A 237 12.58 -14.60 13.56
N TYR A 238 12.13 -13.32 13.50
CA TYR A 238 11.18 -12.80 14.47
C TYR A 238 9.84 -13.56 14.40
N CYS A 239 9.35 -13.87 13.21
CA CYS A 239 8.10 -14.62 13.04
C CYS A 239 8.15 -16.02 13.65
N LYS A 240 9.31 -16.67 13.63
CA LYS A 240 9.54 -17.99 14.23
C LYS A 240 9.81 -17.95 15.73
N SER A 241 10.09 -16.76 16.29
CA SER A 241 10.37 -16.59 17.73
C SER A 241 9.09 -16.71 18.57
N ASP A 242 9.26 -16.76 19.89
CA ASP A 242 8.19 -16.71 20.90
C ASP A 242 7.69 -15.27 21.18
N GLY A 243 8.13 -14.28 20.39
CA GLY A 243 7.68 -12.89 20.49
C GLY A 243 6.17 -12.74 20.45
N THR A 244 5.63 -11.97 21.39
CA THR A 244 4.18 -11.85 21.65
C THR A 244 3.53 -10.64 21.00
N LYS A 245 4.32 -9.77 20.35
CA LYS A 245 3.83 -8.56 19.69
C LYS A 245 3.55 -8.82 18.21
N PRO A 246 2.50 -8.19 17.62
CA PRO A 246 2.34 -8.16 16.17
C PRO A 246 3.60 -7.60 15.50
N TYR A 247 3.94 -8.10 14.33
CA TYR A 247 5.04 -7.59 13.53
C TYR A 247 4.49 -6.81 12.34
N ILE A 248 4.74 -5.50 12.33
CA ILE A 248 4.27 -4.57 11.30
C ILE A 248 5.40 -3.57 11.08
N GLN A 249 6.12 -3.64 9.97
CA GLN A 249 7.20 -2.69 9.72
C GLN A 249 6.62 -1.28 9.51
N CYS A 250 7.07 -0.31 10.29
CA CYS A 250 6.61 1.07 10.11
C CYS A 250 7.21 1.72 8.85
N GLU A 251 8.32 1.19 8.36
CA GLU A 251 8.90 1.50 7.05
C GLU A 251 9.54 0.27 6.43
N TYR A 252 9.23 0.00 5.17
CA TYR A 252 9.87 -1.06 4.37
C TYR A 252 9.80 -0.72 2.89
N ALA A 253 10.44 -1.53 2.04
CA ALA A 253 10.38 -1.42 0.59
C ALA A 253 10.61 0.01 0.08
N HIS A 254 11.78 0.59 0.46
CA HIS A 254 12.17 1.96 0.12
C HIS A 254 12.17 2.17 -1.41
N ALA A 255 11.28 3.04 -1.89
CA ALA A 255 10.95 3.18 -3.31
C ALA A 255 11.75 4.24 -4.06
N MET A 256 12.95 4.60 -3.58
CA MET A 256 13.80 5.62 -4.19
C MET A 256 14.38 5.17 -5.52
N GLY A 257 14.09 5.92 -6.60
CA GLY A 257 14.64 5.66 -7.93
C GLY A 257 14.20 4.33 -8.51
N ASN A 258 15.15 3.53 -9.00
CA ASN A 258 14.87 2.19 -9.53
C ASN A 258 15.09 1.11 -8.46
N SER A 259 14.35 1.22 -7.37
CA SER A 259 14.37 0.31 -6.23
C SER A 259 13.02 -0.38 -6.02
N GLU A 260 12.76 -0.88 -4.82
CA GLU A 260 11.57 -1.65 -4.45
C GLU A 260 11.47 -3.03 -5.14
N GLY A 261 12.60 -3.64 -5.45
CA GLY A 261 12.67 -5.05 -5.82
C GLY A 261 12.42 -5.97 -4.63
N GLY A 262 11.96 -7.21 -4.88
CA GLY A 262 11.76 -8.20 -3.83
C GLY A 262 10.51 -7.97 -2.97
N PHE A 263 9.52 -7.24 -3.46
CA PHE A 263 8.26 -7.00 -2.75
C PHE A 263 7.45 -8.27 -2.55
N LYS A 264 7.56 -9.20 -3.50
CA LYS A 264 7.00 -10.55 -3.42
C LYS A 264 7.45 -11.30 -2.16
N GLU A 265 8.74 -11.27 -1.86
CA GLU A 265 9.34 -12.01 -0.75
C GLU A 265 8.80 -11.55 0.60
N TYR A 266 8.57 -10.26 0.79
CA TYR A 266 7.87 -9.75 1.97
C TYR A 266 6.44 -10.30 2.06
N TRP A 267 5.68 -10.25 0.96
CA TRP A 267 4.28 -10.69 0.95
C TRP A 267 4.12 -12.20 1.05
N ASP A 268 5.10 -12.99 0.60
CA ASP A 268 5.16 -14.43 0.85
C ASP A 268 5.31 -14.70 2.37
N LEU A 269 6.18 -13.97 3.08
CA LEU A 269 6.33 -14.09 4.52
C LEU A 269 5.09 -13.60 5.28
N ILE A 270 4.51 -12.48 4.88
CA ILE A 270 3.28 -11.92 5.48
C ILE A 270 2.13 -12.95 5.40
N ARG A 271 1.95 -13.59 4.26
CA ARG A 271 0.92 -14.63 4.09
C ARG A 271 1.25 -15.95 4.78
N LYS A 272 2.53 -16.22 5.02
CA LYS A 272 2.99 -17.45 5.69
C LYS A 272 2.88 -17.37 7.21
N TYR A 273 3.16 -16.22 7.80
CA TYR A 273 3.26 -16.06 9.25
C TYR A 273 2.18 -15.11 9.78
N PRO A 274 1.18 -15.61 10.54
CA PRO A 274 0.08 -14.78 11.07
C PRO A 274 0.54 -13.58 11.91
N LYS A 275 1.71 -13.66 12.55
CA LYS A 275 2.31 -12.57 13.34
C LYS A 275 2.79 -11.41 12.46
N TYR A 276 3.21 -11.68 11.21
CA TYR A 276 3.65 -10.68 10.26
C TYR A 276 2.45 -10.15 9.49
N GLN A 277 2.00 -8.96 9.84
CA GLN A 277 0.75 -8.42 9.30
C GLN A 277 0.95 -7.33 8.23
N GLY A 278 2.17 -7.16 7.72
CA GLY A 278 2.47 -6.18 6.67
C GLY A 278 3.35 -5.04 7.15
N GLY A 279 3.15 -3.87 6.57
CA GLY A 279 3.95 -2.69 6.87
C GLY A 279 3.53 -1.47 6.04
N TYR A 280 4.29 -0.39 6.20
CA TYR A 280 4.11 0.87 5.48
C TYR A 280 5.28 1.10 4.55
N ILE A 281 5.03 1.14 3.24
CA ILE A 281 6.05 1.42 2.22
C ILE A 281 6.60 2.83 2.42
N TRP A 282 7.89 3.02 2.30
CA TRP A 282 8.52 4.33 2.26
C TRP A 282 8.77 4.77 0.82
N ASP A 283 8.07 5.79 0.29
CA ASP A 283 6.84 6.38 0.81
C ASP A 283 5.76 6.51 -0.30
N PHE A 284 4.68 7.22 -0.07
CA PHE A 284 3.55 7.27 -0.99
C PHE A 284 3.83 8.17 -2.20
N VAL A 285 4.40 9.37 -2.00
CA VAL A 285 4.55 10.37 -3.06
C VAL A 285 5.93 11.02 -3.06
N ASP A 286 6.56 11.09 -4.22
CA ASP A 286 7.78 11.90 -4.39
C ASP A 286 7.55 13.33 -3.93
N GLN A 287 8.42 13.84 -3.05
CA GLN A 287 8.23 15.15 -2.41
C GLN A 287 8.87 16.29 -3.24
N GLY A 288 8.63 16.28 -4.54
CA GLY A 288 9.14 17.30 -5.47
C GLY A 288 8.18 18.48 -5.64
N ILE A 289 8.75 19.67 -5.82
CA ILE A 289 8.03 20.92 -6.08
C ILE A 289 8.08 21.24 -7.58
N ARG A 290 6.96 21.63 -8.16
CA ARG A 290 6.86 21.95 -9.58
C ARG A 290 7.58 23.26 -9.89
N ASP A 291 8.45 23.22 -10.89
CA ASP A 291 9.18 24.39 -11.36
C ASP A 291 9.57 24.20 -12.83
N LYS A 292 10.30 25.15 -13.40
CA LYS A 292 10.84 25.09 -14.75
C LYS A 292 12.35 24.96 -14.72
N SER A 293 12.87 24.04 -15.51
CA SER A 293 14.32 23.89 -15.69
C SER A 293 14.92 25.22 -16.19
N PRO A 294 15.91 25.78 -15.50
CA PRO A 294 16.58 26.99 -15.94
C PRO A 294 17.38 26.80 -17.24
N ILE A 295 17.66 25.56 -17.62
CA ILE A 295 18.42 25.22 -18.84
C ILE A 295 17.51 25.03 -20.03
N THR A 296 16.39 24.27 -19.86
CA THR A 296 15.55 23.85 -20.98
C THR A 296 14.19 24.55 -21.02
N GLY A 297 13.79 25.26 -19.97
CA GLY A 297 12.47 25.86 -19.80
C GLY A 297 11.32 24.86 -19.64
N LYS A 298 11.59 23.55 -19.66
CA LYS A 298 10.58 22.52 -19.47
C LYS A 298 10.20 22.39 -18.00
N GLU A 299 8.97 21.94 -17.77
CA GLU A 299 8.50 21.57 -16.43
C GLU A 299 9.36 20.45 -15.85
N ILE A 300 9.73 20.61 -14.58
CA ILE A 300 10.48 19.65 -13.76
C ILE A 300 9.90 19.64 -12.35
N PHE A 301 10.27 18.63 -11.57
CA PHE A 301 10.07 18.63 -10.11
C PHE A 301 11.42 18.82 -9.44
N THR A 302 11.50 19.84 -8.61
CA THR A 302 12.70 20.25 -7.89
C THR A 302 12.65 19.80 -6.44
N TYR A 303 13.81 19.72 -5.81
CA TYR A 303 13.98 19.36 -4.40
C TYR A 303 15.15 20.12 -3.76
N GLY A 304 15.48 19.84 -2.50
CA GLY A 304 16.59 20.49 -1.82
C GLY A 304 17.89 20.41 -2.63
N GLY A 305 18.66 21.47 -2.69
CA GLY A 305 19.82 21.64 -3.58
C GLY A 305 19.51 22.50 -4.80
N ASP A 306 18.33 22.38 -5.40
CA ASP A 306 17.86 23.29 -6.47
C ASP A 306 17.60 24.71 -5.95
N TYR A 307 17.31 24.85 -4.66
CA TYR A 307 17.02 26.11 -3.97
C TYR A 307 18.22 26.71 -3.26
N GLY A 308 19.43 26.27 -3.61
CA GLY A 308 20.68 26.79 -3.12
C GLY A 308 21.34 25.92 -2.04
N ARG A 309 22.45 26.46 -1.49
CA ARG A 309 23.34 25.74 -0.59
C ARG A 309 22.79 25.61 0.83
N TYR A 310 21.86 26.45 1.21
CA TYR A 310 21.22 26.48 2.51
C TYR A 310 19.69 26.57 2.34
N PRO A 311 18.91 25.82 3.14
CA PRO A 311 19.35 24.81 4.09
C PRO A 311 20.11 23.65 3.42
N ALA A 312 20.75 22.78 4.22
CA ALA A 312 21.43 21.59 3.74
C ALA A 312 20.48 20.70 2.92
N SER A 313 21.03 19.93 2.00
CA SER A 313 20.25 19.08 1.10
C SER A 313 20.84 17.67 1.06
N ASP A 314 19.95 16.66 1.16
CA ASP A 314 20.26 15.25 0.91
C ASP A 314 19.95 14.87 -0.56
N TYR A 315 19.99 15.86 -1.47
CA TYR A 315 19.71 15.70 -2.91
C TYR A 315 18.31 15.11 -3.15
N ASN A 316 18.20 14.02 -3.93
CA ASN A 316 16.94 13.37 -4.28
C ASN A 316 16.41 12.40 -3.21
N PHE A 317 16.92 12.44 -1.98
CA PHE A 317 16.56 11.51 -0.92
C PHE A 317 15.10 11.63 -0.45
N ASN A 318 14.38 12.65 -0.87
CA ASN A 318 12.94 12.86 -0.68
C ASN A 318 12.08 12.38 -1.88
N CYS A 319 12.70 11.77 -2.91
CA CYS A 319 12.01 11.20 -4.07
C CYS A 319 11.93 9.68 -3.91
N ASN A 320 11.09 9.23 -3.00
CA ASN A 320 10.91 7.83 -2.62
C ASN A 320 9.51 7.31 -2.91
N GLY A 321 8.73 8.05 -3.71
CA GLY A 321 7.30 7.82 -3.87
C GLY A 321 6.93 6.61 -4.70
N ILE A 322 5.88 5.91 -4.27
CA ILE A 322 5.11 4.98 -5.11
C ILE A 322 4.59 5.71 -6.34
N ILE A 323 4.32 7.01 -6.20
CA ILE A 323 3.84 7.89 -7.25
C ILE A 323 4.68 9.16 -7.35
N ALA A 324 4.73 9.74 -8.55
CA ALA A 324 5.39 11.00 -8.82
C ALA A 324 4.66 12.19 -8.15
N PRO A 325 5.29 13.39 -8.03
CA PRO A 325 4.66 14.54 -7.37
C PRO A 325 3.33 14.97 -8.00
N ASP A 326 3.16 14.78 -9.31
CA ASP A 326 1.92 15.05 -10.06
C ASP A 326 0.89 13.90 -9.98
N ARG A 327 1.14 12.89 -9.16
CA ARG A 327 0.31 11.71 -8.92
C ARG A 327 0.29 10.68 -10.06
N ARG A 328 1.21 10.76 -11.02
CA ARG A 328 1.42 9.66 -11.97
C ARG A 328 2.05 8.46 -11.24
N LEU A 329 1.61 7.27 -11.60
CA LEU A 329 2.15 6.03 -11.04
C LEU A 329 3.59 5.83 -11.49
N ASN A 330 4.49 5.54 -10.56
CA ASN A 330 5.82 5.04 -10.86
C ASN A 330 5.75 3.54 -11.23
N PRO A 331 6.72 2.97 -11.91
CA PRO A 331 6.66 1.57 -12.39
C PRO A 331 6.39 0.55 -11.29
N HIS A 332 6.97 0.72 -10.11
CA HIS A 332 6.79 -0.18 -8.96
C HIS A 332 5.37 -0.15 -8.34
N ALA A 333 4.58 0.88 -8.61
CA ALA A 333 3.18 0.94 -8.18
C ALA A 333 2.35 -0.26 -8.66
N TYR A 334 2.68 -0.81 -9.84
CA TYR A 334 1.98 -1.98 -10.38
C TYR A 334 2.36 -3.28 -9.68
N GLU A 335 3.58 -3.41 -9.18
CA GLU A 335 4.02 -4.51 -8.33
C GLU A 335 3.29 -4.48 -6.98
N ILE A 336 3.22 -3.30 -6.36
CA ILE A 336 2.47 -3.06 -5.11
C ILE A 336 1.01 -3.46 -5.28
N GLN A 337 0.34 -2.97 -6.34
CA GLN A 337 -1.04 -3.32 -6.64
C GLN A 337 -1.25 -4.83 -6.73
N TYR A 338 -0.32 -5.53 -7.37
CA TYR A 338 -0.41 -6.97 -7.56
C TYR A 338 -0.27 -7.73 -6.23
N TRP A 339 0.79 -7.47 -5.46
CA TRP A 339 1.03 -8.22 -4.23
C TRP A 339 0.09 -7.85 -3.08
N GLN A 340 -0.51 -6.66 -3.12
CA GLN A 340 -1.51 -6.22 -2.14
C GLN A 340 -2.96 -6.51 -2.57
N GLN A 341 -3.20 -7.16 -3.69
CA GLN A 341 -4.57 -7.49 -4.12
C GLN A 341 -5.28 -8.41 -3.13
N ASN A 342 -6.62 -8.28 -3.09
CA ASN A 342 -7.48 -8.99 -2.13
C ASN A 342 -8.16 -10.22 -2.72
N VAL A 343 -7.90 -10.56 -3.98
CA VAL A 343 -8.52 -11.73 -4.64
C VAL A 343 -7.45 -12.50 -5.39
N TRP A 344 -7.47 -13.81 -5.23
CA TRP A 344 -6.47 -14.70 -5.79
C TRP A 344 -7.11 -15.87 -6.52
N ILE A 345 -6.58 -16.22 -7.68
CA ILE A 345 -6.87 -17.49 -8.35
C ILE A 345 -5.80 -18.51 -7.95
N LYS A 346 -6.26 -19.67 -7.51
CA LYS A 346 -5.42 -20.79 -7.10
C LYS A 346 -5.83 -22.05 -7.86
N ASP A 347 -4.90 -22.99 -7.97
CA ASP A 347 -5.16 -24.34 -8.50
C ASP A 347 -5.86 -24.32 -9.87
N PHE A 348 -5.32 -23.53 -10.83
CA PHE A 348 -5.91 -23.41 -12.15
C PHE A 348 -5.68 -24.67 -12.99
N ASP A 349 -6.78 -25.32 -13.35
CA ASP A 349 -6.85 -26.47 -14.27
C ASP A 349 -7.42 -26.00 -15.62
N SER A 350 -6.51 -25.73 -16.55
CA SER A 350 -6.86 -25.24 -17.88
C SER A 350 -7.65 -26.26 -18.72
N VAL A 351 -7.38 -27.57 -18.52
CA VAL A 351 -8.03 -28.67 -19.26
C VAL A 351 -9.52 -28.74 -18.93
N ASN A 352 -9.88 -28.49 -17.68
CA ASN A 352 -11.26 -28.54 -17.20
C ASN A 352 -11.91 -27.16 -17.07
N GLY A 353 -11.17 -26.07 -17.32
CA GLY A 353 -11.65 -24.69 -17.12
C GLY A 353 -12.04 -24.42 -15.66
N ALA A 354 -11.31 -25.04 -14.71
CA ALA A 354 -11.61 -25.00 -13.30
C ALA A 354 -10.52 -24.28 -12.50
N PHE A 355 -10.90 -23.54 -11.47
CA PHE A 355 -9.96 -22.84 -10.60
C PHE A 355 -10.62 -22.45 -9.28
N ASN A 356 -9.81 -22.23 -8.25
CA ASN A 356 -10.26 -21.74 -6.98
C ASN A 356 -10.12 -20.20 -6.93
N VAL A 357 -11.18 -19.50 -6.48
CA VAL A 357 -11.11 -18.07 -6.17
C VAL A 357 -11.08 -17.90 -4.66
N TYR A 358 -10.01 -17.31 -4.15
CA TYR A 358 -9.83 -16.98 -2.74
C TYR A 358 -10.06 -15.49 -2.50
N ASN A 359 -10.98 -15.16 -1.59
CA ASN A 359 -11.24 -13.81 -1.11
C ASN A 359 -10.39 -13.53 0.14
N GLU A 360 -9.36 -12.70 0.02
CA GLU A 360 -8.45 -12.32 1.11
C GLU A 360 -9.01 -11.17 1.98
N ASN A 361 -10.15 -10.56 1.63
CA ASN A 361 -10.81 -9.58 2.50
C ASN A 361 -11.22 -10.22 3.83
N PHE A 362 -11.33 -9.41 4.88
CA PHE A 362 -11.74 -9.87 6.21
C PHE A 362 -13.20 -9.56 6.54
N PHE A 363 -13.82 -8.59 5.84
CA PHE A 363 -15.14 -8.07 6.21
C PHE A 363 -16.15 -8.04 5.06
N LYS A 364 -15.72 -8.06 3.79
CA LYS A 364 -16.63 -7.96 2.65
C LYS A 364 -16.51 -9.11 1.67
N ASN A 365 -17.62 -9.43 1.00
CA ASN A 365 -17.62 -10.27 -0.19
C ASN A 365 -16.91 -9.54 -1.35
N ILE A 366 -16.71 -10.25 -2.47
CA ILE A 366 -16.17 -9.68 -3.71
C ILE A 366 -17.25 -9.44 -4.76
N ASP A 367 -18.49 -9.19 -4.33
CA ASP A 367 -19.66 -9.03 -5.19
C ASP A 367 -19.61 -7.77 -6.07
N ASP A 368 -18.79 -6.81 -5.67
CA ASP A 368 -18.49 -5.57 -6.37
C ASP A 368 -17.40 -5.72 -7.47
N LEU A 369 -16.90 -6.95 -7.70
CA LEU A 369 -15.94 -7.26 -8.73
C LEU A 369 -16.54 -8.18 -9.80
N ASN A 370 -16.19 -7.93 -11.06
CA ASN A 370 -16.53 -8.77 -12.20
C ASN A 370 -15.26 -9.46 -12.69
N LEU A 371 -15.31 -10.79 -12.85
CA LEU A 371 -14.20 -11.57 -13.35
C LEU A 371 -14.29 -11.78 -14.86
N THR A 372 -13.18 -11.53 -15.53
CA THR A 372 -12.97 -11.92 -16.93
C THR A 372 -11.69 -12.74 -17.06
N ALA A 373 -11.66 -13.62 -18.07
CA ALA A 373 -10.47 -14.34 -18.50
C ALA A 373 -10.19 -14.01 -19.98
N THR A 374 -9.04 -13.41 -20.26
CA THR A 374 -8.63 -13.08 -21.64
C THR A 374 -7.52 -14.00 -22.08
N ILE A 375 -7.69 -14.63 -23.24
CA ILE A 375 -6.74 -15.58 -23.82
C ILE A 375 -5.93 -14.86 -24.89
N TYR A 376 -4.62 -15.07 -24.87
CA TYR A 376 -3.66 -14.52 -25.83
C TYR A 376 -2.85 -15.64 -26.49
N ALA A 377 -2.46 -15.41 -27.75
CA ALA A 377 -1.43 -16.20 -28.44
C ALA A 377 -0.32 -15.25 -28.90
N ASN A 378 0.93 -15.53 -28.52
CA ASN A 378 2.09 -14.65 -28.76
C ASN A 378 1.82 -13.16 -28.43
N GLY A 379 1.14 -12.91 -27.32
CA GLY A 379 0.76 -11.56 -26.87
C GLY A 379 -0.42 -10.93 -27.63
N VAL A 380 -0.97 -11.60 -28.67
CA VAL A 380 -2.14 -11.12 -29.40
C VAL A 380 -3.42 -11.65 -28.75
N LYS A 381 -4.32 -10.75 -28.42
CA LYS A 381 -5.61 -11.11 -27.83
C LYS A 381 -6.46 -11.93 -28.79
N LEU A 382 -6.91 -13.11 -28.36
CA LEU A 382 -7.82 -13.97 -29.11
C LEU A 382 -9.27 -13.73 -28.71
N THR A 383 -9.59 -13.87 -27.42
CA THR A 383 -10.94 -13.76 -26.90
C THR A 383 -10.96 -13.36 -25.43
N THR A 384 -12.11 -12.93 -24.93
CA THR A 384 -12.38 -12.70 -23.52
C THR A 384 -13.65 -13.41 -23.10
N VAL A 385 -13.60 -14.12 -21.99
CA VAL A 385 -14.71 -14.85 -21.37
C VAL A 385 -15.10 -14.14 -20.09
N GLU A 386 -16.39 -13.82 -19.92
CA GLU A 386 -16.95 -13.34 -18.65
C GLU A 386 -17.26 -14.53 -17.74
N ILE A 387 -16.97 -14.39 -16.43
CA ILE A 387 -17.16 -15.45 -15.45
C ILE A 387 -17.98 -14.92 -14.28
N PRO A 388 -19.33 -15.02 -14.33
CA PRO A 388 -20.22 -14.43 -13.33
C PRO A 388 -20.31 -15.22 -12.01
N GLU A 389 -19.78 -16.44 -11.95
CA GLU A 389 -19.93 -17.38 -10.83
C GLU A 389 -19.17 -16.97 -9.56
N THR A 390 -18.46 -15.85 -9.57
CA THR A 390 -17.67 -15.33 -8.45
C THR A 390 -18.50 -14.63 -7.37
N LYS A 391 -19.79 -14.42 -7.59
CA LYS A 391 -20.65 -13.77 -6.59
C LYS A 391 -20.84 -14.63 -5.33
N GLY A 392 -21.01 -13.97 -4.19
CA GLY A 392 -21.25 -14.61 -2.90
C GLY A 392 -20.04 -15.26 -2.26
N ILE A 393 -18.81 -14.96 -2.69
CA ILE A 393 -17.59 -15.48 -2.04
C ILE A 393 -17.34 -14.66 -0.77
N ALA A 394 -17.59 -15.27 0.36
CA ALA A 394 -17.43 -14.65 1.68
C ALA A 394 -15.98 -14.27 2.01
N PRO A 395 -15.76 -13.36 2.97
CA PRO A 395 -14.42 -13.04 3.47
C PRO A 395 -13.67 -14.30 3.92
N GLN A 396 -12.38 -14.40 3.58
CA GLN A 396 -11.47 -15.50 3.90
C GLN A 396 -11.93 -16.88 3.37
N ALA A 397 -12.88 -16.90 2.42
CA ALA A 397 -13.38 -18.12 1.81
C ALA A 397 -12.76 -18.40 0.44
N THR A 398 -12.72 -19.68 0.09
CA THR A 398 -12.33 -20.16 -1.23
C THR A 398 -13.54 -20.83 -1.89
N LYS A 399 -13.78 -20.53 -3.17
CA LYS A 399 -14.84 -21.12 -3.98
C LYS A 399 -14.27 -21.72 -5.26
N LEU A 400 -14.56 -23.00 -5.50
CA LEU A 400 -14.26 -23.64 -6.77
C LEU A 400 -15.21 -23.11 -7.85
N ILE A 401 -14.63 -22.59 -8.92
CA ILE A 401 -15.33 -22.14 -10.13
C ILE A 401 -15.05 -23.13 -11.24
N LYS A 402 -16.06 -23.45 -12.05
CA LYS A 402 -15.95 -24.22 -13.28
C LYS A 402 -16.65 -23.44 -14.39
N SER A 403 -15.93 -23.17 -15.47
CA SER A 403 -16.43 -22.42 -16.61
C SER A 403 -16.25 -23.22 -17.90
N ASP A 404 -17.34 -23.74 -18.42
CA ASP A 404 -17.34 -24.45 -19.72
C ASP A 404 -16.95 -23.50 -20.86
N ALA A 405 -17.34 -22.23 -20.78
CA ALA A 405 -16.95 -21.21 -21.74
C ALA A 405 -15.44 -20.98 -21.76
N LEU A 406 -14.79 -20.93 -20.58
CA LEU A 406 -13.33 -20.81 -20.47
C LEU A 406 -12.63 -22.08 -21.00
N LYS A 407 -13.10 -23.26 -20.61
CA LYS A 407 -12.60 -24.53 -21.12
C LYS A 407 -12.64 -24.59 -22.64
N TYR A 408 -13.79 -24.26 -23.24
CA TYR A 408 -13.95 -24.24 -24.70
C TYR A 408 -12.99 -23.25 -25.37
N ALA A 409 -12.90 -22.03 -24.84
CA ALA A 409 -12.05 -20.97 -25.39
C ALA A 409 -10.55 -21.32 -25.34
N ILE A 410 -10.08 -21.98 -24.26
CA ILE A 410 -8.71 -22.47 -24.15
C ILE A 410 -8.47 -23.60 -25.19
N GLY A 411 -9.36 -24.59 -25.28
CA GLY A 411 -9.24 -25.68 -26.23
C GLY A 411 -9.22 -25.21 -27.69
N GLU A 412 -9.99 -24.17 -28.01
CA GLU A 412 -9.98 -23.53 -29.33
C GLU A 412 -8.66 -22.82 -29.61
N ALA A 413 -8.09 -22.11 -28.62
CA ALA A 413 -6.77 -21.49 -28.73
C ALA A 413 -5.67 -22.51 -28.94
N GLU A 414 -5.64 -23.60 -28.15
CA GLU A 414 -4.66 -24.69 -28.31
C GLU A 414 -4.76 -25.38 -29.67
N SER A 415 -5.98 -25.58 -30.15
CA SER A 415 -6.21 -26.22 -31.48
C SER A 415 -5.66 -25.37 -32.64
N LYS A 416 -5.83 -24.02 -32.55
CA LYS A 416 -5.43 -23.12 -33.65
C LYS A 416 -4.00 -22.60 -33.50
N HIS A 417 -3.53 -22.43 -32.26
CA HIS A 417 -2.29 -21.75 -31.89
C HIS A 417 -1.35 -22.61 -31.04
N GLY A 418 -1.49 -23.95 -31.04
CA GLY A 418 -0.75 -24.84 -30.15
C GLY A 418 0.77 -24.89 -30.35
N LYS A 419 1.32 -24.17 -31.34
CA LYS A 419 2.76 -23.95 -31.51
C LYS A 419 3.25 -22.61 -30.94
N GLU A 420 2.35 -21.75 -30.54
CA GLU A 420 2.60 -20.41 -30.04
C GLU A 420 2.54 -20.40 -28.50
N GLU A 421 3.10 -19.36 -27.88
CA GLU A 421 2.84 -19.11 -26.48
C GLU A 421 1.34 -18.82 -26.30
N ILE A 422 0.69 -19.52 -25.37
CA ILE A 422 -0.71 -19.26 -25.01
C ILE A 422 -0.76 -18.90 -23.54
N THR A 423 -1.36 -17.75 -23.23
CA THR A 423 -1.58 -17.30 -21.87
C THR A 423 -3.04 -16.97 -21.60
N VAL A 424 -3.46 -17.14 -20.35
CA VAL A 424 -4.77 -16.73 -19.85
C VAL A 424 -4.58 -15.66 -18.77
N ASN A 425 -5.13 -14.48 -18.99
CA ASN A 425 -5.09 -13.35 -18.06
C ASN A 425 -6.45 -13.19 -17.40
N PHE A 426 -6.51 -13.47 -16.11
CA PHE A 426 -7.67 -13.20 -15.28
C PHE A 426 -7.61 -11.76 -14.76
N ALA A 427 -8.75 -11.07 -14.76
CA ALA A 427 -8.91 -9.73 -14.23
C ALA A 427 -10.22 -9.58 -13.45
N PHE A 428 -10.11 -9.13 -12.20
CA PHE A 428 -11.23 -8.75 -11.36
C PHE A 428 -11.38 -7.22 -11.43
N ALA A 429 -12.40 -6.75 -12.13
CA ALA A 429 -12.65 -5.34 -12.36
C ALA A 429 -13.83 -4.84 -11.53
N SER A 430 -13.72 -3.65 -10.96
CA SER A 430 -14.77 -2.99 -10.18
C SER A 430 -16.03 -2.78 -11.03
N ASP A 431 -17.20 -2.97 -10.43
CA ASP A 431 -18.50 -2.60 -11.02
C ASP A 431 -18.85 -1.12 -10.85
N GLY A 432 -18.01 -0.35 -10.10
CA GLY A 432 -18.18 1.07 -9.82
C GLY A 432 -19.04 1.36 -8.59
N SER A 433 -19.44 0.36 -7.81
CA SER A 433 -20.23 0.54 -6.59
C SER A 433 -19.43 1.02 -5.39
N GLN A 434 -18.09 0.82 -5.40
CA GLN A 434 -17.21 1.30 -4.35
C GLN A 434 -16.90 2.79 -4.53
N PRO A 435 -16.95 3.59 -3.44
CA PRO A 435 -16.49 4.97 -3.49
C PRO A 435 -15.02 5.07 -3.93
N LEU A 436 -14.73 6.04 -4.81
CA LEU A 436 -13.40 6.33 -5.35
C LEU A 436 -12.74 5.18 -6.15
N VAL A 437 -13.49 4.16 -6.54
CA VAL A 437 -13.01 3.11 -7.45
C VAL A 437 -13.86 3.13 -8.70
N ASP A 438 -13.26 3.47 -9.83
CA ASP A 438 -13.99 3.63 -11.09
C ASP A 438 -14.48 2.27 -11.60
N LYS A 439 -15.63 2.27 -12.30
CA LYS A 439 -16.12 1.09 -13.01
C LYS A 439 -15.09 0.64 -14.03
N GLY A 440 -14.77 -0.65 -14.03
CA GLY A 440 -13.77 -1.24 -14.93
C GLY A 440 -12.33 -1.14 -14.41
N GLN A 441 -12.09 -0.47 -13.27
CA GLN A 441 -10.76 -0.48 -12.62
C GLN A 441 -10.41 -1.91 -12.22
N VAL A 442 -9.27 -2.41 -12.71
CA VAL A 442 -8.77 -3.75 -12.35
C VAL A 442 -8.17 -3.70 -10.95
N MET A 443 -8.76 -4.44 -10.03
CA MET A 443 -8.39 -4.51 -8.61
C MET A 443 -7.51 -5.73 -8.32
N ALA A 444 -7.67 -6.81 -9.08
CA ALA A 444 -6.81 -7.99 -8.98
C ALA A 444 -6.62 -8.62 -10.36
N ARG A 445 -5.47 -9.24 -10.58
CA ARG A 445 -5.11 -9.88 -11.85
C ARG A 445 -4.13 -11.02 -11.63
N GLN A 446 -4.23 -12.05 -12.47
CA GLN A 446 -3.23 -13.12 -12.53
C GLN A 446 -3.12 -13.64 -13.95
N GLN A 447 -1.92 -14.02 -14.34
CA GLN A 447 -1.64 -14.66 -15.62
C GLN A 447 -1.21 -16.11 -15.39
N PHE A 448 -1.70 -17.01 -16.25
CA PHE A 448 -1.27 -18.39 -16.31
C PHE A 448 -0.81 -18.74 -17.73
N ILE A 449 0.31 -19.42 -17.83
CA ILE A 449 0.85 -19.91 -19.09
C ILE A 449 0.23 -21.28 -19.34
N ILE A 450 -0.43 -21.43 -20.50
CA ILE A 450 -1.02 -22.70 -20.96
C ILE A 450 -0.01 -23.44 -21.84
N ASN A 451 0.56 -22.72 -22.79
CA ASN A 451 1.63 -23.22 -23.65
C ASN A 451 2.78 -22.19 -23.61
N ASP A 452 3.95 -22.66 -23.21
CA ASP A 452 5.11 -21.80 -23.02
C ASP A 452 5.77 -21.44 -24.34
N TYR A 453 6.41 -20.27 -24.41
CA TYR A 453 7.18 -19.82 -25.54
C TYR A 453 8.35 -20.76 -25.80
N LYS A 454 8.49 -21.20 -27.04
CA LYS A 454 9.62 -22.06 -27.49
C LYS A 454 10.59 -21.24 -28.32
N PHE A 455 11.74 -20.93 -27.73
CA PHE A 455 12.83 -20.33 -28.50
C PHE A 455 13.24 -21.26 -29.65
N GLU A 456 13.28 -20.70 -30.84
CA GLU A 456 13.87 -21.45 -31.99
C GLU A 456 15.35 -21.75 -31.67
N LYS A 457 15.72 -22.99 -31.80
CA LYS A 457 17.14 -23.35 -31.70
C LYS A 457 17.87 -22.75 -32.90
N VAL A 458 18.89 -21.93 -32.64
CA VAL A 458 19.78 -21.47 -33.67
C VAL A 458 20.37 -22.72 -34.36
N PRO A 459 20.24 -22.87 -35.71
CA PRO A 459 20.82 -24.01 -36.41
C PRO A 459 22.31 -24.15 -36.09
N ALA A 460 22.79 -25.37 -35.88
CA ALA A 460 24.19 -25.63 -35.54
C ALA A 460 25.17 -24.96 -36.48
N ALA A 461 24.86 -24.95 -37.80
CA ALA A 461 25.66 -24.26 -38.79
C ALA A 461 25.84 -22.76 -38.54
N VAL A 462 24.80 -22.06 -38.06
CA VAL A 462 24.89 -20.63 -37.71
C VAL A 462 25.69 -20.41 -36.42
N ALA A 463 25.57 -21.31 -35.44
CA ALA A 463 26.33 -21.26 -34.22
C ALA A 463 27.84 -21.57 -34.46
N GLU A 464 28.15 -22.49 -35.35
CA GLU A 464 29.53 -22.83 -35.75
C GLU A 464 30.19 -21.68 -36.53
N GLU A 465 29.47 -20.97 -37.41
CA GLU A 465 29.97 -19.77 -38.08
C GLU A 465 30.24 -18.63 -37.11
N ALA A 466 29.43 -18.46 -36.09
CA ALA A 466 29.64 -17.45 -35.04
C ALA A 466 30.84 -17.74 -34.12
N THR A 467 31.26 -19.03 -34.01
CA THR A 467 32.41 -19.44 -33.18
C THR A 467 33.71 -19.57 -33.96
N ALA A 468 33.69 -19.55 -35.31
CA ALA A 468 34.86 -19.67 -36.16
C ALA A 468 35.76 -18.41 -36.02
N LYS A 469 36.88 -18.52 -35.32
CA LYS A 469 37.87 -17.48 -35.07
C LYS A 469 38.54 -16.83 -36.28
N ASN A 470 38.15 -17.17 -37.51
CA ASN A 470 38.72 -16.68 -38.78
C ASN A 470 37.68 -16.53 -39.88
N ALA A 471 36.54 -15.95 -39.63
CA ALA A 471 35.62 -15.58 -40.70
C ALA A 471 36.17 -14.36 -41.45
N LYS A 472 36.91 -14.60 -42.53
CA LYS A 472 37.05 -13.62 -43.61
C LYS A 472 35.64 -13.19 -44.01
N THR A 473 35.41 -11.88 -43.95
CA THR A 473 34.18 -11.20 -44.32
C THR A 473 33.59 -11.77 -45.61
N GLN A 474 32.68 -12.74 -45.51
CA GLN A 474 31.79 -13.05 -46.62
C GLN A 474 30.58 -12.11 -46.51
N LYS A 475 30.48 -11.23 -47.52
CA LYS A 475 29.28 -10.43 -47.76
C LYS A 475 28.10 -11.35 -48.04
N THR A 476 27.43 -11.84 -47.04
CA THR A 476 26.09 -12.39 -47.19
C THR A 476 25.15 -11.38 -46.50
N SER A 477 24.41 -10.66 -47.37
CA SER A 477 23.42 -9.64 -46.99
C SER A 477 23.91 -8.52 -46.05
N ASN A 478 24.14 -7.34 -46.55
CA ASN A 478 24.24 -6.00 -45.91
C ASN A 478 24.40 -5.89 -44.36
N ILE A 479 25.02 -6.87 -43.71
CA ILE A 479 25.33 -6.88 -42.28
C ILE A 479 26.84 -6.71 -42.10
N GLU A 480 27.27 -5.65 -41.46
CA GLU A 480 28.65 -5.41 -41.06
C GLU A 480 28.81 -5.64 -39.55
N VAL A 481 29.86 -6.37 -39.18
CA VAL A 481 30.19 -6.63 -37.78
C VAL A 481 31.56 -6.02 -37.48
N GLU A 482 31.61 -5.12 -36.51
CA GLU A 482 32.83 -4.54 -35.94
C GLU A 482 32.99 -5.06 -34.53
N GLU A 483 34.12 -5.68 -34.22
CA GLU A 483 34.42 -6.20 -32.91
C GLU A 483 35.71 -5.56 -32.38
N THR A 484 35.60 -5.00 -31.15
CA THR A 484 36.71 -4.45 -30.40
C THR A 484 36.82 -5.14 -29.05
N ASN A 485 37.79 -4.77 -28.25
CA ASN A 485 37.88 -5.25 -26.84
C ASN A 485 36.73 -4.76 -25.95
N ALA A 486 36.09 -3.67 -26.32
CA ALA A 486 35.06 -3.02 -25.51
C ALA A 486 33.63 -3.32 -25.97
N TYR A 487 33.42 -3.60 -27.25
CA TYR A 487 32.09 -3.82 -27.80
C TYR A 487 32.08 -4.68 -29.07
N VAL A 488 30.91 -5.21 -29.39
CA VAL A 488 30.56 -5.76 -30.70
C VAL A 488 29.49 -4.85 -31.31
N LYS A 489 29.73 -4.31 -32.50
CA LYS A 489 28.79 -3.49 -33.24
C LYS A 489 28.34 -4.23 -34.51
N VAL A 490 27.04 -4.42 -34.63
CA VAL A 490 26.41 -5.07 -35.80
C VAL A 490 25.57 -4.01 -36.51
N SER A 491 25.90 -3.76 -37.79
CA SER A 491 25.21 -2.77 -38.60
C SER A 491 24.53 -3.44 -39.80
N ALA A 492 23.27 -3.09 -40.03
CA ALA A 492 22.47 -3.47 -41.19
C ALA A 492 21.86 -2.20 -41.82
N GLU A 493 21.28 -2.26 -43.01
CA GLU A 493 20.78 -1.09 -43.78
C GLU A 493 19.95 -0.09 -42.97
N ARG A 494 19.22 -0.54 -41.94
CA ARG A 494 18.31 0.29 -41.17
C ARG A 494 18.51 0.21 -39.64
N MET A 495 19.49 -0.54 -39.20
CA MET A 495 19.70 -0.77 -37.78
C MET A 495 21.18 -0.99 -37.45
N THR A 496 21.62 -0.39 -36.36
CA THR A 496 22.92 -0.68 -35.74
C THR A 496 22.70 -1.06 -34.28
N VAL A 497 23.26 -2.20 -33.90
CA VAL A 497 23.24 -2.68 -32.51
C VAL A 497 24.67 -2.70 -31.99
N THR A 498 24.91 -2.08 -30.84
CA THR A 498 26.21 -2.14 -30.15
C THR A 498 26.03 -2.84 -28.81
N VAL A 499 26.76 -3.91 -28.60
CA VAL A 499 26.76 -4.68 -27.35
C VAL A 499 28.08 -4.49 -26.66
N GLY A 500 28.07 -3.93 -25.47
CA GLY A 500 29.25 -3.82 -24.59
C GLY A 500 29.69 -5.20 -24.11
N LYS A 501 30.99 -5.41 -23.96
CA LYS A 501 31.59 -6.67 -23.49
C LYS A 501 31.80 -6.71 -21.97
N HIS A 502 31.35 -5.67 -21.26
CA HIS A 502 31.48 -5.56 -19.79
C HIS A 502 30.14 -5.24 -19.16
#